data_af4a3fc9b088eca9329e8563785d640c
#
_entry.id   af4a3fc9b088eca9329e8563785d640c
#
_cell.length_a   1.000
_cell.length_b   1.000
_cell.length_c   1.000
_cell.angle_alpha   90.00
_cell.angle_beta   90.00
_cell.angle_gamma   90.00
#
_symmetry.space_group_name_H-M   'P 1'
#
loop_
_entity.id
_entity.type
_entity.pdbx_description
1 polymer ?
#
loop_
_entity_poly.entity_id
_entity_poly.type
_entity_poly.pdbx_seq_one_letter_code
_entity_poly.pdbx_strand_id
1 'polypeptide(L)'
;YYYSFFERRKYIVFKLFANSFITNYQICELFEISRNTCIADMTAISRFLRDNGFETRIVSNNKGYMLAGNEAEIRRMIPFYISLIPAFSAEKEQIRYHVAEENLFPLYGFDYEKIMERADKLERVSNEMNIKLSLQSAVYISLSVELIVQRIVQGRCLPYGVVEEESAGSYTKNCIEYLILKSGIWQEVKCAIASSGVFKNSVGVKGGE
;
A
#
# COMPACT_ATOMS: atom_id res chain seq x y z
N TYR A 1 -13.69 -13.57 17.12
CA TYR A 1 -12.22 -13.35 17.03
C TYR A 1 -11.92 -11.93 17.53
N TYR A 2 -11.21 -11.80 18.64
CA TYR A 2 -10.86 -10.48 19.18
C TYR A 2 -9.54 -10.03 18.56
N TYR A 3 -9.58 -9.02 17.70
CA TYR A 3 -8.39 -8.40 17.16
C TYR A 3 -7.62 -7.66 18.26
N SER A 4 -6.32 -7.90 18.34
CA SER A 4 -5.44 -7.11 19.19
C SER A 4 -5.43 -5.63 18.73
N PHE A 5 -5.03 -4.71 19.61
CA PHE A 5 -4.90 -3.30 19.22
C PHE A 5 -3.85 -3.10 18.10
N PHE A 6 -2.83 -3.97 18.01
CA PHE A 6 -1.85 -3.93 16.93
C PHE A 6 -2.47 -4.28 15.57
N GLU A 7 -3.28 -5.34 15.51
CA GLU A 7 -3.95 -5.78 14.27
C GLU A 7 -4.95 -4.72 13.80
N ARG A 8 -5.76 -4.16 14.71
CA ARG A 8 -6.70 -3.10 14.37
C ARG A 8 -6.01 -1.88 13.80
N ARG A 9 -4.93 -1.40 14.45
CA ARG A 9 -4.19 -0.21 13.99
C ARG A 9 -3.54 -0.42 12.64
N LYS A 10 -2.96 -1.60 12.38
CA LYS A 10 -2.45 -1.95 11.05
C LYS A 10 -3.56 -1.90 10.01
N TYR A 11 -4.70 -2.55 10.28
CA TYR A 11 -5.85 -2.53 9.38
C TYR A 11 -6.31 -1.11 9.06
N ILE A 12 -6.46 -0.26 10.08
CA ILE A 12 -6.87 1.13 9.90
C ILE A 12 -5.90 1.86 8.96
N VAL A 13 -4.60 1.70 9.14
CA VAL A 13 -3.59 2.35 8.30
C VAL A 13 -3.64 1.82 6.86
N PHE A 14 -3.76 0.51 6.65
CA PHE A 14 -3.90 -0.04 5.30
C PHE A 14 -5.17 0.43 4.62
N LYS A 15 -6.29 0.52 5.34
CA LYS A 15 -7.53 1.10 4.81
C LYS A 15 -7.39 2.57 4.46
N LEU A 16 -6.63 3.34 5.23
CA LEU A 16 -6.31 4.74 4.93
C LEU A 16 -5.38 4.89 3.73
N PHE A 17 -4.50 3.91 3.46
CA PHE A 17 -3.74 3.87 2.21
C PHE A 17 -4.63 3.55 1.01
N ALA A 18 -5.47 2.53 1.16
CA ALA A 18 -6.30 2.00 0.09
C ALA A 18 -7.54 2.85 -0.21
N ASN A 19 -8.03 3.63 0.75
CA ASN A 19 -9.25 4.42 0.63
C ASN A 19 -9.01 5.90 0.88
N SER A 20 -9.85 6.74 0.31
CA SER A 20 -9.78 8.19 0.55
C SER A 20 -10.14 8.56 1.98
N PHE A 21 -11.00 7.77 2.64
CA PHE A 21 -11.40 7.94 4.03
C PHE A 21 -11.95 6.64 4.63
N ILE A 22 -11.97 6.56 5.96
CA ILE A 22 -12.62 5.51 6.73
C ILE A 22 -13.41 6.13 7.88
N THR A 23 -14.65 5.68 8.11
CA THR A 23 -15.52 6.24 9.15
C THR A 23 -15.33 5.55 10.50
N ASN A 24 -15.62 6.27 11.59
CA ASN A 24 -15.72 5.65 12.93
C ASN A 24 -16.65 4.44 12.94
N TYR A 25 -17.80 4.58 12.25
CA TYR A 25 -18.80 3.52 12.19
C TYR A 25 -18.21 2.24 11.59
N GLN A 26 -17.55 2.34 10.44
CA GLN A 26 -16.91 1.18 9.78
C GLN A 26 -15.88 0.48 10.67
N ILE A 27 -15.09 1.26 11.42
CA ILE A 27 -14.08 0.70 12.32
C ILE A 27 -14.73 0.03 13.53
N CYS A 28 -15.69 0.72 14.14
CA CYS A 28 -16.40 0.22 15.33
C CYS A 28 -17.18 -1.05 15.02
N GLU A 29 -17.88 -1.09 13.87
CA GLU A 29 -18.65 -2.25 13.43
C GLU A 29 -17.73 -3.45 13.12
N LEU A 30 -16.66 -3.23 12.35
CA LEU A 30 -15.74 -4.29 11.95
C LEU A 30 -15.05 -4.97 13.14
N PHE A 31 -14.64 -4.18 14.13
CA PHE A 31 -13.87 -4.68 15.27
C PHE A 31 -14.68 -4.83 16.55
N GLU A 32 -15.97 -4.58 16.51
CA GLU A 32 -16.89 -4.63 17.67
C GLU A 32 -16.36 -3.80 18.85
N ILE A 33 -15.83 -2.59 18.57
CA ILE A 33 -15.24 -1.69 19.57
C ILE A 33 -16.07 -0.43 19.77
N SER A 34 -15.87 0.20 20.93
CA SER A 34 -16.48 1.49 21.22
C SER A 34 -15.86 2.62 20.39
N ARG A 35 -16.61 3.71 20.21
CA ARG A 35 -16.11 4.94 19.58
C ARG A 35 -14.88 5.49 20.31
N ASN A 36 -14.84 5.40 21.64
CA ASN A 36 -13.69 5.86 22.41
C ASN A 36 -12.44 5.03 22.13
N THR A 37 -12.58 3.72 21.98
CA THR A 37 -11.48 2.83 21.58
C THR A 37 -10.98 3.18 20.19
N CYS A 38 -11.87 3.44 19.23
CA CYS A 38 -11.51 3.89 17.90
C CYS A 38 -10.71 5.20 17.91
N ILE A 39 -11.15 6.20 18.66
CA ILE A 39 -10.44 7.48 18.83
C ILE A 39 -9.06 7.28 19.46
N ALA A 40 -8.95 6.40 20.46
CA ALA A 40 -7.67 6.06 21.09
C ALA A 40 -6.73 5.40 20.10
N ASP A 41 -7.21 4.50 19.23
CA ASP A 41 -6.41 3.88 18.17
C ASP A 41 -5.93 4.92 17.15
N MET A 42 -6.79 5.86 16.70
CA MET A 42 -6.40 6.95 15.80
C MET A 42 -5.32 7.85 16.42
N THR A 43 -5.46 8.16 17.71
CA THR A 43 -4.48 8.96 18.45
C THR A 43 -3.13 8.23 18.53
N ALA A 44 -3.17 6.92 18.80
CA ALA A 44 -1.96 6.10 18.89
C ALA A 44 -1.26 5.98 17.53
N ILE A 45 -2.00 5.80 16.43
CA ILE A 45 -1.44 5.79 15.07
C ILE A 45 -0.80 7.15 14.76
N SER A 46 -1.49 8.25 15.04
CA SER A 46 -0.97 9.61 14.80
C SER A 46 0.31 9.89 15.60
N ARG A 47 0.39 9.39 16.83
CA ARG A 47 1.61 9.46 17.65
C ARG A 47 2.74 8.64 17.01
N PHE A 48 2.44 7.40 16.64
CA PHE A 48 3.41 6.50 16.01
C PHE A 48 4.00 7.09 14.71
N LEU A 49 3.17 7.72 13.86
CA LEU A 49 3.64 8.40 12.66
C LEU A 49 4.65 9.49 13.00
N ARG A 50 4.29 10.37 13.93
CA ARG A 50 5.15 11.48 14.36
C ARG A 50 6.46 10.97 15.00
N ASP A 51 6.39 9.94 15.84
CA ASP A 51 7.56 9.40 16.55
C ASP A 51 8.54 8.71 15.58
N ASN A 52 8.06 8.29 14.40
CA ASN A 52 8.88 7.77 13.29
C ASN A 52 9.25 8.83 12.23
N GLY A 53 9.05 10.11 12.52
CA GLY A 53 9.50 11.21 11.67
C GLY A 53 8.62 11.49 10.46
N PHE A 54 7.39 10.97 10.41
CA PHE A 54 6.45 11.28 9.33
C PHE A 54 5.69 12.57 9.63
N GLU A 55 5.62 13.46 8.65
CA GLU A 55 4.81 14.69 8.71
C GLU A 55 3.33 14.42 8.39
N THR A 56 3.06 13.30 7.72
CA THR A 56 1.71 12.83 7.39
C THR A 56 0.88 12.63 8.66
N ARG A 57 -0.35 13.13 8.64
CA ARG A 57 -1.27 13.13 9.79
C ARG A 57 -2.58 12.44 9.43
N ILE A 58 -3.21 11.84 10.44
CA ILE A 58 -4.62 11.46 10.34
C ILE A 58 -5.45 12.68 10.71
N VAL A 59 -6.29 13.10 9.78
CA VAL A 59 -7.27 14.18 10.00
C VAL A 59 -8.68 13.64 9.90
N SER A 60 -9.59 14.27 10.62
CA SER A 60 -11.01 13.93 10.61
C SER A 60 -11.82 15.05 9.95
N ASN A 61 -12.77 14.67 9.11
CA ASN A 61 -13.75 15.58 8.52
C ASN A 61 -15.15 14.94 8.56
N ASN A 62 -16.14 15.56 7.91
CA ASN A 62 -17.52 15.07 7.84
C ASN A 62 -17.67 13.70 7.12
N LYS A 63 -16.68 13.28 6.33
CA LYS A 63 -16.66 11.98 5.64
C LYS A 63 -15.99 10.88 6.47
N GLY A 64 -15.16 11.24 7.45
CA GLY A 64 -14.40 10.29 8.27
C GLY A 64 -12.95 10.69 8.45
N TYR A 65 -12.11 9.71 8.77
CA TYR A 65 -10.66 9.88 8.88
C TYR A 65 -9.98 9.69 7.53
N MET A 66 -8.94 10.47 7.28
CA MET A 66 -8.12 10.39 6.08
C MET A 66 -6.66 10.72 6.40
N LEU A 67 -5.75 10.28 5.52
CA LEU A 67 -4.35 10.72 5.55
C LEU A 67 -4.23 12.09 4.88
N ALA A 68 -3.64 13.05 5.58
CA ALA A 68 -3.29 14.37 5.08
C ALA A 68 -1.78 14.55 5.15
N GLY A 69 -1.17 14.88 4.02
CA GLY A 69 0.27 15.04 3.88
C GLY A 69 0.69 15.03 2.42
N ASN A 70 1.98 15.08 2.20
CA ASN A 70 2.58 14.95 0.87
C ASN A 70 2.38 13.51 0.35
N GLU A 71 1.91 13.37 -0.88
CA GLU A 71 1.69 12.05 -1.50
C GLU A 71 2.98 11.22 -1.62
N ALA A 72 4.12 11.85 -1.88
CA ALA A 72 5.41 11.16 -1.91
C ALA A 72 5.74 10.55 -0.55
N GLU A 73 5.53 11.30 0.54
CA GLU A 73 5.73 10.81 1.89
C GLU A 73 4.78 9.66 2.23
N ILE A 74 3.49 9.79 1.90
CA ILE A 74 2.51 8.73 2.12
C ILE A 74 2.94 7.44 1.40
N ARG A 75 3.45 7.54 0.18
CA ARG A 75 3.97 6.37 -0.55
C ARG A 75 5.21 5.77 0.10
N ARG A 76 6.09 6.57 0.69
CA ARG A 76 7.24 6.08 1.46
C ARG A 76 6.82 5.34 2.74
N MET A 77 5.70 5.71 3.33
CA MET A 77 5.15 5.01 4.49
C MET A 77 4.65 3.59 4.16
N ILE A 78 4.23 3.33 2.93
CA ILE A 78 3.65 2.04 2.53
C ILE A 78 4.61 0.87 2.80
N PRO A 79 5.85 0.82 2.26
CA PRO A 79 6.77 -0.27 2.53
C PRO A 79 7.14 -0.38 4.00
N PHE A 80 7.24 0.75 4.73
CA PHE A 80 7.47 0.75 6.16
C PHE A 80 6.35 -0.01 6.91
N TYR A 81 5.09 0.32 6.65
CA TYR A 81 3.95 -0.37 7.27
C TYR A 81 3.83 -1.84 6.85
N ILE A 82 4.13 -2.16 5.59
CA ILE A 82 4.18 -3.55 5.10
C ILE A 82 5.22 -4.35 5.90
N SER A 83 6.38 -3.77 6.21
CA SER A 83 7.42 -4.43 7.01
C SER A 83 7.01 -4.75 8.45
N LEU A 84 5.94 -4.09 8.96
CA LEU A 84 5.36 -4.39 10.27
C LEU A 84 4.41 -5.62 10.23
N ILE A 85 4.07 -6.13 9.05
CA ILE A 85 3.37 -7.41 8.93
C ILE A 85 4.35 -8.49 9.44
N PRO A 86 3.92 -9.42 10.31
CA PRO A 86 4.79 -10.45 10.81
C PRO A 86 5.55 -11.16 9.68
N ALA A 87 6.85 -11.37 9.88
CA ALA A 87 7.64 -12.09 8.92
C ALA A 87 7.06 -13.49 8.76
N PHE A 88 6.61 -13.80 7.55
CA PHE A 88 6.18 -15.14 7.20
C PHE A 88 7.40 -16.07 7.22
N SER A 89 7.21 -17.32 7.61
CA SER A 89 8.29 -18.31 7.54
C SER A 89 8.78 -18.45 6.09
N ALA A 90 10.01 -18.89 5.92
CA ALA A 90 10.67 -18.97 4.61
C ALA A 90 10.00 -19.95 3.62
N GLU A 91 9.03 -20.75 4.07
CA GLU A 91 8.37 -21.75 3.24
C GLU A 91 7.11 -21.19 2.58
N LYS A 92 7.04 -21.35 1.27
CA LYS A 92 5.97 -20.83 0.40
C LYS A 92 4.57 -21.29 0.83
N GLU A 93 4.44 -22.53 1.31
CA GLU A 93 3.18 -23.10 1.80
C GLU A 93 2.74 -22.48 3.13
N GLN A 94 3.67 -22.20 4.03
CA GLN A 94 3.37 -21.53 5.30
C GLN A 94 2.96 -20.07 5.11
N ILE A 95 3.55 -19.37 4.15
CA ILE A 95 3.11 -18.03 3.80
C ILE A 95 1.68 -18.05 3.28
N ARG A 96 1.35 -18.99 2.37
CA ARG A 96 -0.01 -19.15 1.84
C ARG A 96 -1.01 -19.47 2.95
N TYR A 97 -0.64 -20.35 3.88
CA TYR A 97 -1.47 -20.74 4.99
C TYR A 97 -1.77 -19.59 5.95
N HIS A 98 -0.75 -18.90 6.46
CA HIS A 98 -0.93 -17.76 7.35
C HIS A 98 -1.74 -16.63 6.73
N VAL A 99 -1.47 -16.32 5.48
CA VAL A 99 -2.17 -15.26 4.75
C VAL A 99 -3.63 -15.62 4.51
N ALA A 100 -3.93 -16.89 4.20
CA ALA A 100 -5.30 -17.36 3.98
C ALA A 100 -6.08 -17.50 5.29
N GLU A 101 -5.47 -18.03 6.36
CA GLU A 101 -6.15 -18.26 7.64
C GLU A 101 -6.39 -16.99 8.44
N GLU A 102 -5.43 -16.06 8.44
CA GLU A 102 -5.56 -14.80 9.18
C GLU A 102 -6.53 -13.82 8.51
N ASN A 103 -7.14 -14.16 7.36
CA ASN A 103 -8.01 -13.27 6.58
C ASN A 103 -7.39 -11.87 6.34
N LEU A 104 -6.05 -11.75 6.40
CA LEU A 104 -5.38 -10.47 6.32
C LEU A 104 -5.64 -9.80 4.97
N PHE A 105 -5.60 -10.56 3.87
CA PHE A 105 -5.76 -10.00 2.54
C PHE A 105 -7.17 -9.47 2.27
N PRO A 106 -8.25 -10.27 2.47
CA PRO A 106 -9.61 -9.74 2.34
C PRO A 106 -9.90 -8.62 3.34
N LEU A 107 -9.39 -8.75 4.58
CA LEU A 107 -9.55 -7.73 5.62
C LEU A 107 -8.95 -6.39 5.18
N TYR A 108 -7.76 -6.40 4.60
CA TYR A 108 -7.12 -5.18 4.06
C TYR A 108 -7.64 -4.76 2.69
N GLY A 109 -8.48 -5.56 2.05
CA GLY A 109 -9.02 -5.31 0.71
C GLY A 109 -8.04 -5.65 -0.40
N PHE A 110 -7.12 -6.59 -0.15
CA PHE A 110 -6.20 -7.11 -1.15
C PHE A 110 -6.74 -8.38 -1.79
N ASP A 111 -6.48 -8.52 -3.08
CA ASP A 111 -6.67 -9.76 -3.81
C ASP A 111 -5.42 -10.64 -3.62
N TYR A 112 -5.57 -11.68 -2.81
CA TYR A 112 -4.48 -12.61 -2.48
C TYR A 112 -3.88 -13.25 -3.73
N GLU A 113 -4.71 -13.79 -4.63
CA GLU A 113 -4.24 -14.48 -5.82
C GLU A 113 -3.42 -13.55 -6.71
N LYS A 114 -3.88 -12.33 -6.90
CA LYS A 114 -3.19 -11.30 -7.66
C LYS A 114 -1.83 -10.92 -7.06
N ILE A 115 -1.77 -10.79 -5.73
CA ILE A 115 -0.51 -10.50 -5.02
C ILE A 115 0.47 -11.65 -5.19
N MET A 116 0.03 -12.89 -5.02
CA MET A 116 0.89 -14.07 -5.15
C MET A 116 1.33 -14.30 -6.59
N GLU A 117 0.47 -14.08 -7.59
CA GLU A 117 0.84 -14.15 -9.00
C GLU A 117 1.95 -13.14 -9.35
N ARG A 118 1.85 -11.90 -8.84
CA ARG A 118 2.92 -10.90 -9.00
C ARG A 118 4.22 -11.31 -8.29
N ALA A 119 4.12 -11.84 -7.08
CA ALA A 119 5.28 -12.32 -6.34
C ALA A 119 6.00 -13.45 -7.09
N ASP A 120 5.25 -14.40 -7.65
CA ASP A 120 5.78 -15.49 -8.48
C ASP A 120 6.45 -14.97 -9.76
N LYS A 121 5.91 -13.93 -10.40
CA LYS A 121 6.53 -13.27 -11.56
C LYS A 121 7.85 -12.59 -11.18
N LEU A 122 7.88 -11.88 -10.05
CA LEU A 122 9.08 -11.24 -9.54
C LEU A 122 10.16 -12.24 -9.19
N GLU A 123 9.81 -13.33 -8.53
CA GLU A 123 10.74 -14.41 -8.18
C GLU A 123 11.37 -15.04 -9.43
N ARG A 124 10.58 -15.36 -10.46
CA ARG A 124 11.07 -15.91 -11.73
C ARG A 124 12.07 -14.97 -12.40
N VAL A 125 11.69 -13.70 -12.58
CA VAL A 125 12.57 -12.72 -13.22
C VAL A 125 13.84 -12.47 -12.41
N SER A 126 13.75 -12.46 -11.07
CA SER A 126 14.93 -12.31 -10.21
C SER A 126 15.90 -13.48 -10.37
N ASN A 127 15.39 -14.70 -10.48
CA ASN A 127 16.21 -15.89 -10.72
C ASN A 127 16.90 -15.85 -12.11
N GLU A 128 16.20 -15.40 -13.15
CA GLU A 128 16.79 -15.19 -14.49
C GLU A 128 17.93 -14.16 -14.48
N MET A 129 17.84 -13.19 -13.57
CA MET A 129 18.86 -12.14 -13.38
C MET A 129 19.98 -12.52 -12.41
N ASN A 130 19.96 -13.72 -11.83
CA ASN A 130 20.81 -14.11 -10.69
C ASN A 130 20.73 -13.17 -9.49
N ILE A 131 19.59 -12.54 -9.26
CA ILE A 131 19.31 -11.73 -8.08
C ILE A 131 18.58 -12.60 -7.06
N LYS A 132 19.07 -12.64 -5.82
CA LYS A 132 18.38 -13.35 -4.73
C LYS A 132 17.26 -12.48 -4.18
N LEU A 133 16.04 -12.70 -4.63
CA LEU A 133 14.84 -12.10 -4.07
C LEU A 133 14.10 -13.14 -3.22
N SER A 134 13.90 -12.87 -1.94
CA SER A 134 13.08 -13.75 -1.10
C SER A 134 11.60 -13.63 -1.47
N LEU A 135 10.83 -14.70 -1.29
CA LEU A 135 9.38 -14.65 -1.49
C LEU A 135 8.72 -13.54 -0.65
N GLN A 136 9.18 -13.36 0.58
CA GLN A 136 8.71 -12.26 1.45
C GLN A 136 8.93 -10.89 0.80
N SER A 137 10.12 -10.66 0.24
CA SER A 137 10.42 -9.40 -0.47
C SER A 137 9.55 -9.24 -1.71
N ALA A 138 9.32 -10.30 -2.47
CA ALA A 138 8.46 -10.29 -3.64
C ALA A 138 7.00 -9.95 -3.28
N VAL A 139 6.48 -10.54 -2.19
CA VAL A 139 5.14 -10.22 -1.65
C VAL A 139 5.07 -8.75 -1.19
N TYR A 140 6.09 -8.25 -0.50
CA TYR A 140 6.12 -6.85 -0.05
C TYR A 140 6.14 -5.85 -1.20
N ILE A 141 6.91 -6.13 -2.24
CA ILE A 141 6.91 -5.32 -3.47
C ILE A 141 5.52 -5.36 -4.12
N SER A 142 4.91 -6.54 -4.24
CA SER A 142 3.59 -6.71 -4.83
C SER A 142 2.50 -5.95 -4.08
N LEU A 143 2.50 -5.99 -2.74
CA LEU A 143 1.61 -5.22 -1.87
C LEU A 143 1.82 -3.71 -2.02
N SER A 144 3.08 -3.28 -2.06
CA SER A 144 3.41 -1.86 -2.26
C SER A 144 2.88 -1.35 -3.60
N VAL A 145 3.06 -2.11 -4.66
CA VAL A 145 2.53 -1.79 -6.00
C VAL A 145 1.01 -1.70 -5.96
N GLU A 146 0.32 -2.66 -5.33
CA GLU A 146 -1.15 -2.66 -5.24
C GLU A 146 -1.66 -1.40 -4.54
N LEU A 147 -1.09 -1.03 -3.39
CA LEU A 147 -1.48 0.18 -2.66
C LEU A 147 -1.21 1.46 -3.45
N ILE A 148 -0.08 1.55 -4.13
CA ILE A 148 0.25 2.70 -4.98
C ILE A 148 -0.74 2.81 -6.14
N VAL A 149 -1.10 1.69 -6.79
CA VAL A 149 -2.09 1.68 -7.87
C VAL A 149 -3.45 2.15 -7.36
N GLN A 150 -3.90 1.64 -6.22
CA GLN A 150 -5.17 2.07 -5.61
C GLN A 150 -5.19 3.57 -5.33
N ARG A 151 -4.08 4.15 -4.88
CA ARG A 151 -3.96 5.60 -4.66
C ARG A 151 -4.03 6.38 -5.97
N ILE A 152 -3.33 5.94 -7.00
CA ILE A 152 -3.36 6.58 -8.33
C ILE A 152 -4.78 6.56 -8.90
N VAL A 153 -5.46 5.42 -8.82
CA VAL A 153 -6.86 5.26 -9.28
C VAL A 153 -7.82 6.20 -8.55
N GLN A 154 -7.51 6.58 -7.31
CA GLN A 154 -8.26 7.58 -6.54
C GLN A 154 -7.88 9.03 -6.86
N GLY A 155 -7.03 9.26 -7.87
CA GLY A 155 -6.56 10.59 -8.23
C GLY A 155 -5.44 11.13 -7.33
N ARG A 156 -4.84 10.30 -6.49
CA ARG A 156 -3.70 10.65 -5.62
C ARG A 156 -2.40 10.52 -6.40
N CYS A 157 -2.18 11.42 -7.36
CA CYS A 157 -0.99 11.45 -8.19
C CYS A 157 0.10 12.32 -7.57
N LEU A 158 1.36 11.96 -7.83
CA LEU A 158 2.49 12.85 -7.52
C LEU A 158 2.43 14.07 -8.44
N PRO A 159 2.77 15.27 -7.95
CA PRO A 159 2.96 16.43 -8.81
C PRO A 159 4.00 16.13 -9.90
N TYR A 160 3.75 16.62 -11.12
CA TYR A 160 4.68 16.44 -12.23
C TYR A 160 6.04 17.05 -11.88
N GLY A 161 7.12 16.28 -12.05
CA GLY A 161 8.49 16.72 -11.77
C GLY A 161 9.02 16.40 -10.37
N VAL A 162 8.22 15.87 -9.45
CA VAL A 162 8.69 15.37 -8.15
C VAL A 162 9.13 13.92 -8.31
N VAL A 163 10.23 13.72 -9.00
CA VAL A 163 11.04 12.49 -8.84
C VAL A 163 12.12 12.89 -7.85
N GLU A 164 11.91 12.61 -6.57
CA GLU A 164 12.96 12.74 -5.58
C GLU A 164 14.11 11.81 -5.99
N GLU A 165 15.26 12.39 -6.32
CA GLU A 165 16.53 11.69 -6.36
C GLU A 165 16.92 11.28 -4.94
N GLU A 166 16.16 10.35 -4.34
CA GLU A 166 16.65 9.72 -3.14
C GLU A 166 17.81 8.79 -3.52
N SER A 167 18.91 9.00 -2.86
CA SER A 167 20.20 8.33 -2.94
C SER A 167 20.21 6.86 -2.48
N ALA A 168 19.22 6.08 -2.86
CA ALA A 168 19.39 4.64 -2.91
C ALA A 168 20.41 4.37 -4.01
N GLY A 169 21.52 3.73 -3.68
CA GLY A 169 22.64 3.55 -4.60
C GLY A 169 22.14 3.15 -5.99
N SER A 170 22.56 3.85 -7.00
CA SER A 170 22.12 3.78 -8.40
C SER A 170 21.89 2.34 -8.91
N TYR A 171 22.68 1.38 -8.42
CA TYR A 171 22.60 -0.03 -8.77
C TYR A 171 21.32 -0.70 -8.26
N THR A 172 20.94 -0.50 -7.00
CA THR A 172 19.74 -1.12 -6.39
C THR A 172 18.45 -0.58 -7.02
N LYS A 173 18.40 0.73 -7.29
CA LYS A 173 17.27 1.38 -7.97
C LYS A 173 17.09 0.78 -9.37
N ASN A 174 18.16 0.69 -10.15
CA ASN A 174 18.11 0.13 -11.49
C ASN A 174 17.69 -1.34 -11.50
N CYS A 175 18.11 -2.15 -10.52
CA CYS A 175 17.69 -3.54 -10.39
C CYS A 175 16.19 -3.67 -10.12
N ILE A 176 15.63 -2.88 -9.21
CA ILE A 176 14.19 -2.92 -8.88
C ILE A 176 13.36 -2.44 -10.07
N GLU A 177 13.74 -1.34 -10.70
CA GLU A 177 13.07 -0.84 -11.91
C GLU A 177 13.06 -1.89 -13.02
N TYR A 178 14.20 -2.54 -13.25
CA TYR A 178 14.31 -3.60 -14.25
C TYR A 178 13.44 -4.82 -13.90
N LEU A 179 13.41 -5.24 -12.64
CA LEU A 179 12.53 -6.32 -12.17
C LEU A 179 11.05 -5.99 -12.43
N ILE A 180 10.61 -4.78 -12.11
CA ILE A 180 9.23 -4.33 -12.32
C ILE A 180 8.89 -4.29 -13.82
N LEU A 181 9.81 -3.85 -14.65
CA LEU A 181 9.61 -3.80 -16.11
C LEU A 181 9.54 -5.20 -16.73
N LYS A 182 10.47 -6.09 -16.38
CA LYS A 182 10.56 -7.46 -16.94
C LYS A 182 9.47 -8.39 -16.41
N SER A 183 9.00 -8.21 -15.18
CA SER A 183 7.91 -9.02 -14.62
C SER A 183 6.53 -8.71 -15.24
N GLY A 184 6.42 -7.68 -16.07
CA GLY A 184 5.14 -7.24 -16.63
C GLY A 184 4.24 -6.46 -15.67
N ILE A 185 4.66 -6.26 -14.42
CA ILE A 185 3.91 -5.50 -13.41
C ILE A 185 3.63 -4.07 -13.90
N TRP A 186 4.58 -3.45 -14.59
CA TRP A 186 4.40 -2.12 -15.14
C TRP A 186 3.27 -2.04 -16.16
N GLN A 187 3.07 -3.09 -16.95
CA GLN A 187 1.95 -3.15 -17.89
C GLN A 187 0.60 -3.30 -17.18
N GLU A 188 0.55 -4.10 -16.11
CA GLU A 188 -0.64 -4.21 -15.26
C GLU A 188 -1.00 -2.86 -14.63
N VAL A 189 0.00 -2.13 -14.11
CA VAL A 189 -0.19 -0.78 -13.54
C VAL A 189 -0.76 0.18 -14.58
N LYS A 190 -0.19 0.21 -15.80
CA LYS A 190 -0.70 1.04 -16.90
C LYS A 190 -2.15 0.72 -17.25
N CYS A 191 -2.49 -0.57 -17.36
CA CYS A 191 -3.86 -1.00 -17.65
C CYS A 191 -4.84 -0.58 -16.55
N ALA A 192 -4.49 -0.75 -15.28
CA ALA A 192 -5.32 -0.34 -14.15
C ALA A 192 -5.57 1.17 -14.15
N ILE A 193 -4.53 1.98 -14.39
CA ILE A 193 -4.61 3.43 -14.48
C ILE A 193 -5.47 3.86 -15.68
N ALA A 194 -5.27 3.25 -16.85
CA ALA A 194 -6.06 3.57 -18.04
C ALA A 194 -7.55 3.24 -17.84
N SER A 195 -7.85 2.13 -17.20
CA SER A 195 -9.23 1.70 -16.91
C SER A 195 -9.94 2.60 -15.89
N SER A 196 -9.18 3.24 -14.98
CA SER A 196 -9.76 4.11 -13.94
C SER A 196 -10.30 5.44 -14.46
N GLY A 197 -9.93 5.85 -15.68
CA GLY A 197 -10.35 7.11 -16.27
C GLY A 197 -9.73 8.36 -15.63
N VAL A 198 -8.84 8.23 -14.65
CA VAL A 198 -8.21 9.36 -13.93
C VAL A 198 -7.54 10.35 -14.88
N PHE A 199 -6.94 9.88 -15.97
CA PHE A 199 -6.30 10.75 -16.97
C PHE A 199 -7.22 11.25 -18.09
N LYS A 200 -8.45 10.74 -18.23
CA LYS A 200 -9.39 11.24 -19.25
C LYS A 200 -9.83 12.67 -18.97
N ASN A 201 -9.82 13.08 -17.70
CA ASN A 201 -10.24 14.42 -17.28
C ASN A 201 -9.11 15.47 -17.30
N SER A 202 -7.84 15.07 -17.48
CA SER A 202 -6.70 15.99 -17.49
C SER A 202 -6.29 16.48 -18.88
N VAL A 203 -6.86 15.94 -19.95
CA VAL A 203 -6.58 16.33 -21.35
C VAL A 203 -7.73 17.15 -21.95
N GLY A 204 -8.74 17.46 -21.16
CA GLY A 204 -9.85 18.32 -21.56
C GLY A 204 -9.55 19.79 -21.29
N VAL A 205 -9.30 20.53 -22.39
CA VAL A 205 -9.51 21.97 -22.57
C VAL A 205 -8.34 22.90 -22.28
N LYS A 206 -7.63 23.27 -23.33
CA LYS A 206 -7.63 24.67 -23.79
C LYS A 206 -7.41 24.68 -25.31
N GLY A 207 -8.48 24.49 -26.05
CA GLY A 207 -8.60 24.98 -27.40
C GLY A 207 -9.86 25.86 -27.41
N GLY A 208 -9.70 27.15 -27.58
CA GLY A 208 -10.82 28.06 -27.68
C GLY A 208 -10.40 29.50 -27.46
N GLU A 209 -10.12 30.15 -28.59
CA GLU A 209 -10.16 31.58 -28.86
C GLU A 209 -9.18 32.50 -28.15
#